data_304234df2bb81446274fbbbbf354d1e9
#
_entry.id   304234df2bb81446274fbbbbf354d1e9
#
_cell.length_a   1.000
_cell.length_b   1.000
_cell.length_c   1.000
_cell.angle_alpha   90.00
_cell.angle_beta   90.00
_cell.angle_gamma   90.00
#
_symmetry.space_group_name_H-M   'P 1'
#
loop_
_entity.id
_entity.type
_entity.pdbx_description
1 polymer ?
#
loop_
_entity_poly.entity_id
_entity_poly.type
_entity_poly.pdbx_seq_one_letter_code
_entity_poly.pdbx_strand_id
1 'polypeptide(L)'
;MRAPYAFAAVLLVAGCSSAAQPKLGPEINVPAQLSTIQAAVDEAQEGATILVAPGVYKETVQVRTKGLTIRGAQRGSVIIDGEVKRANGIVVTAPDVSVQNLTVRNHTLNGVLVTGLSQDGGMGRGSNGYTKLDTQKFPPLQGFRISYVTASNNALYGIYAFDAQHGVIEQSYASGSADSGFYVGQCKPCDIVVRGNVAERNAVGYEGTNASGQMYVLGNRFSGNRVGMTSNSDYQEAFVPQEDATFAGNLVSDNSEALSPAQADGAFGLGVGIAGGTRNLLTRNLITGNPGIGVALGSSEDLAPLDNRFDGNVISGNGEDVRYAATQRAPGRNNCFDRQRCYEGVGEPLKKPAAPRGIPFNQVAAPPTQPDMPDGPLPNKAPNVEKYAVPTEDLFDDRAAVRS
;
A
#
# COMPACT_ATOMS: atom_id res chain seq x y z
N MET A 1 -18.86 89.91 20.52
CA MET A 1 -18.87 88.69 21.30
C MET A 1 -19.45 87.56 20.38
N ARG A 2 -18.63 86.66 19.90
CA ARG A 2 -19.06 85.56 19.10
C ARG A 2 -18.79 84.27 19.89
N ALA A 3 -19.83 83.45 20.12
CA ALA A 3 -19.74 82.15 20.78
C ALA A 3 -19.29 81.08 19.79
N PRO A 4 -18.46 80.10 20.13
CA PRO A 4 -18.10 79.00 19.29
C PRO A 4 -19.11 77.85 19.46
N TYR A 5 -19.60 77.32 18.35
CA TYR A 5 -20.37 76.09 18.25
C TYR A 5 -19.41 74.89 18.34
N ALA A 6 -19.59 74.01 19.32
CA ALA A 6 -18.89 72.73 19.41
C ALA A 6 -19.69 71.68 18.62
N PHE A 7 -19.07 71.10 17.59
CA PHE A 7 -19.57 69.93 16.91
C PHE A 7 -19.14 68.65 17.65
N ALA A 8 -20.10 67.93 18.19
CA ALA A 8 -19.85 66.57 18.74
C ALA A 8 -19.91 65.55 17.59
N ALA A 9 -18.78 64.96 17.26
CA ALA A 9 -18.70 63.82 16.32
C ALA A 9 -19.08 62.53 17.06
N VAL A 10 -20.20 61.94 16.69
CA VAL A 10 -20.59 60.57 17.14
C VAL A 10 -19.88 59.56 16.29
N LEU A 11 -18.89 58.85 16.83
CA LEU A 11 -18.25 57.69 16.23
C LEU A 11 -19.17 56.47 16.40
N LEU A 12 -19.83 56.05 15.32
CA LEU A 12 -20.49 54.76 15.20
C LEU A 12 -19.41 53.67 15.01
N VAL A 13 -19.10 52.96 16.09
CA VAL A 13 -18.30 51.72 16.00
C VAL A 13 -19.21 50.61 15.49
N ALA A 14 -19.13 50.31 14.21
CA ALA A 14 -19.73 49.12 13.62
C ALA A 14 -18.95 47.91 14.13
N GLY A 15 -19.46 47.25 15.15
CA GLY A 15 -18.95 45.95 15.58
C GLY A 15 -19.25 44.89 14.55
N CYS A 16 -18.25 44.52 13.76
CA CYS A 16 -18.34 43.26 12.98
C CYS A 16 -18.36 42.08 13.98
N SER A 17 -19.54 41.65 14.37
CA SER A 17 -19.71 40.34 14.96
C SER A 17 -19.41 39.30 13.84
N SER A 18 -18.24 38.70 13.89
CA SER A 18 -18.00 37.46 13.13
C SER A 18 -19.00 36.43 13.64
N ALA A 19 -20.07 36.21 12.88
CA ALA A 19 -20.94 35.06 13.12
C ALA A 19 -20.05 33.82 13.06
N ALA A 20 -19.92 33.09 14.18
CA ALA A 20 -19.24 31.81 14.18
C ALA A 20 -19.92 30.94 13.12
N GLN A 21 -19.17 30.51 12.13
CA GLN A 21 -19.69 29.57 11.14
C GLN A 21 -20.23 28.34 11.90
N PRO A 22 -21.42 27.84 11.54
CA PRO A 22 -21.94 26.65 12.19
C PRO A 22 -20.91 25.52 11.98
N LYS A 23 -20.48 24.89 13.06
CA LYS A 23 -19.61 23.74 13.01
C LYS A 23 -20.28 22.68 12.15
N LEU A 24 -19.55 22.14 11.17
CA LEU A 24 -20.04 21.02 10.35
C LEU A 24 -20.34 19.82 11.27
N GLY A 25 -21.39 19.07 10.94
CA GLY A 25 -21.76 17.88 11.67
C GLY A 25 -20.74 16.74 11.53
N PRO A 26 -21.00 15.58 12.12
CA PRO A 26 -20.12 14.41 12.01
C PRO A 26 -20.09 13.80 10.59
N GLU A 27 -20.95 14.26 9.71
CA GLU A 27 -21.00 13.87 8.30
C GLU A 27 -20.92 15.12 7.42
N ILE A 28 -20.01 15.10 6.44
CA ILE A 28 -19.74 16.20 5.50
C ILE A 28 -19.87 15.66 4.08
N ASN A 29 -20.73 16.30 3.28
CA ASN A 29 -21.02 15.89 1.91
C ASN A 29 -20.24 16.73 0.88
N VAL A 30 -19.47 16.07 0.02
CA VAL A 30 -18.72 16.71 -1.08
C VAL A 30 -19.36 16.28 -2.41
N PRO A 31 -19.68 17.20 -3.32
CA PRO A 31 -19.43 18.65 -3.28
C PRO A 31 -20.60 19.47 -2.69
N ALA A 32 -21.61 18.85 -2.09
CA ALA A 32 -22.84 19.53 -1.70
C ALA A 32 -22.64 20.59 -0.60
N GLN A 33 -21.80 20.31 0.40
CA GLN A 33 -21.51 21.26 1.49
C GLN A 33 -20.17 21.96 1.27
N LEU A 34 -19.17 21.25 0.79
CA LEU A 34 -17.84 21.77 0.48
C LEU A 34 -17.40 21.28 -0.89
N SER A 35 -16.86 22.16 -1.72
CA SER A 35 -16.62 21.91 -3.14
C SER A 35 -15.48 20.91 -3.43
N THR A 36 -14.56 20.71 -2.48
CA THR A 36 -13.42 19.81 -2.61
C THR A 36 -13.30 18.87 -1.41
N ILE A 37 -12.64 17.72 -1.62
CA ILE A 37 -12.36 16.77 -0.54
C ILE A 37 -11.39 17.40 0.46
N GLN A 38 -10.38 18.14 0.01
CA GLN A 38 -9.44 18.81 0.91
C GLN A 38 -10.13 19.81 1.82
N ALA A 39 -11.03 20.65 1.29
CA ALA A 39 -11.77 21.59 2.12
C ALA A 39 -12.64 20.87 3.19
N ALA A 40 -13.22 19.71 2.83
CA ALA A 40 -13.96 18.91 3.78
C ALA A 40 -13.05 18.30 4.87
N VAL A 41 -11.85 17.85 4.51
CA VAL A 41 -10.84 17.34 5.46
C VAL A 41 -10.36 18.44 6.41
N ASP A 42 -10.14 19.66 5.90
CA ASP A 42 -9.63 20.78 6.70
C ASP A 42 -10.65 21.29 7.74
N GLU A 43 -11.95 21.21 7.42
CA GLU A 43 -13.05 21.63 8.31
C GLU A 43 -13.58 20.50 9.20
N ALA A 44 -13.19 19.25 8.94
CA ALA A 44 -13.71 18.09 9.65
C ALA A 44 -13.19 18.01 11.09
N GLN A 45 -14.08 17.62 12.00
CA GLN A 45 -13.72 17.28 13.39
C GLN A 45 -13.22 15.82 13.47
N GLU A 46 -12.50 15.49 14.52
CA GLU A 46 -12.08 14.12 14.80
C GLU A 46 -13.26 13.14 14.71
N GLY A 47 -13.06 12.01 14.05
CA GLY A 47 -14.06 10.98 13.87
C GLY A 47 -15.14 11.26 12.81
N ALA A 48 -15.08 12.40 12.12
CA ALA A 48 -16.07 12.72 11.10
C ALA A 48 -15.95 11.82 9.86
N THR A 49 -17.07 11.69 9.14
CA THR A 49 -17.14 10.99 7.85
C THR A 49 -17.35 11.99 6.73
N ILE A 50 -16.49 11.94 5.73
CA ILE A 50 -16.60 12.72 4.50
C ILE A 50 -17.17 11.82 3.42
N LEU A 51 -18.41 12.09 3.01
CA LEU A 51 -19.11 11.38 1.95
C LEU A 51 -18.88 12.09 0.60
N VAL A 52 -18.22 11.39 -0.31
CA VAL A 52 -17.83 11.94 -1.60
C VAL A 52 -18.78 11.43 -2.69
N ALA A 53 -19.50 12.32 -3.34
CA ALA A 53 -20.39 11.99 -4.45
C ALA A 53 -19.60 11.66 -5.74
N PRO A 54 -20.21 10.97 -6.72
CA PRO A 54 -19.60 10.72 -8.01
C PRO A 54 -19.04 11.99 -8.66
N GLY A 55 -17.80 11.91 -9.14
CA GLY A 55 -17.09 13.05 -9.76
C GLY A 55 -15.60 12.77 -9.93
N VAL A 56 -14.93 13.63 -10.68
CA VAL A 56 -13.47 13.62 -10.83
C VAL A 56 -12.89 14.79 -10.05
N TYR A 57 -12.19 14.49 -8.99
CA TYR A 57 -11.57 15.43 -8.06
C TYR A 57 -10.09 15.56 -8.38
N LYS A 58 -9.69 16.72 -8.91
CA LYS A 58 -8.32 16.99 -9.37
C LYS A 58 -7.51 17.63 -8.25
N GLU A 59 -7.24 16.85 -7.20
CA GLU A 59 -6.62 17.34 -5.98
C GLU A 59 -5.64 16.34 -5.36
N THR A 60 -4.86 16.78 -4.41
CA THR A 60 -4.14 15.98 -3.43
C THR A 60 -4.81 16.19 -2.08
N VAL A 61 -5.18 15.12 -1.40
CA VAL A 61 -5.88 15.18 -0.11
C VAL A 61 -4.89 14.87 1.02
N GLN A 62 -4.67 15.83 1.92
CA GLN A 62 -3.80 15.72 3.08
C GLN A 62 -4.64 15.52 4.35
N VAL A 63 -4.58 14.34 4.96
CA VAL A 63 -5.39 14.00 6.13
C VAL A 63 -4.56 14.09 7.40
N ARG A 64 -4.80 15.15 8.20
CA ARG A 64 -4.10 15.46 9.46
C ARG A 64 -4.97 15.36 10.69
N THR A 65 -6.26 15.09 10.51
CA THR A 65 -7.26 14.99 11.58
C THR A 65 -7.52 13.52 11.90
N LYS A 66 -7.42 13.17 13.17
CA LYS A 66 -7.59 11.82 13.69
C LYS A 66 -8.97 11.25 13.40
N GLY A 67 -9.03 9.96 13.08
CA GLY A 67 -10.27 9.18 13.02
C GLY A 67 -11.16 9.49 11.82
N LEU A 68 -10.73 10.31 10.84
CA LEU A 68 -11.55 10.64 9.68
C LEU A 68 -11.83 9.40 8.82
N THR A 69 -13.05 9.34 8.30
CA THR A 69 -13.41 8.43 7.23
C THR A 69 -13.68 9.19 5.94
N ILE A 70 -12.93 8.91 4.88
CA ILE A 70 -13.20 9.42 3.52
C ILE A 70 -13.84 8.26 2.75
N ARG A 71 -15.12 8.41 2.39
CA ARG A 71 -15.89 7.37 1.71
C ARG A 71 -16.48 7.88 0.41
N GLY A 72 -16.15 7.23 -0.70
CA GLY A 72 -16.81 7.43 -1.98
C GLY A 72 -18.18 6.75 -2.02
N ALA A 73 -19.17 7.41 -2.62
CA ALA A 73 -20.49 6.84 -2.83
C ALA A 73 -20.44 5.60 -3.75
N GLN A 74 -19.55 5.62 -4.75
CA GLN A 74 -19.32 4.53 -5.69
C GLN A 74 -17.84 4.47 -6.05
N ARG A 75 -17.24 3.28 -5.94
CA ARG A 75 -15.80 3.07 -6.15
C ARG A 75 -15.32 3.51 -7.54
N GLY A 76 -16.07 3.19 -8.58
CA GLY A 76 -15.69 3.47 -9.96
C GLY A 76 -15.97 4.90 -10.44
N SER A 77 -16.79 5.65 -9.73
CA SER A 77 -17.22 7.00 -10.14
C SER A 77 -16.76 8.13 -9.22
N VAL A 78 -16.24 7.83 -8.04
CA VAL A 78 -15.53 8.80 -7.19
C VAL A 78 -14.04 8.67 -7.47
N ILE A 79 -13.49 9.62 -8.22
CA ILE A 79 -12.13 9.52 -8.76
C ILE A 79 -11.30 10.70 -8.29
N ILE A 80 -10.22 10.43 -7.55
CA ILE A 80 -9.17 11.41 -7.25
C ILE A 80 -8.10 11.26 -8.32
N ASP A 81 -7.93 12.29 -9.17
CA ASP A 81 -7.08 12.24 -10.36
C ASP A 81 -5.90 13.21 -10.26
N GLY A 82 -4.69 12.67 -10.28
CA GLY A 82 -3.44 13.44 -10.24
C GLY A 82 -3.11 14.16 -11.56
N GLU A 83 -3.78 13.83 -12.66
CA GLU A 83 -3.53 14.38 -14.00
C GLU A 83 -2.05 14.26 -14.45
N VAL A 84 -1.30 13.30 -13.87
CA VAL A 84 0.16 13.15 -14.07
C VAL A 84 0.92 14.45 -13.71
N LYS A 85 0.41 15.20 -12.73
CA LYS A 85 0.96 16.48 -12.27
C LYS A 85 1.13 16.53 -10.75
N ARG A 86 0.22 15.88 -10.01
CA ARG A 86 0.21 15.88 -8.55
C ARG A 86 0.99 14.68 -8.02
N ALA A 87 1.76 14.89 -6.96
CA ALA A 87 2.63 13.87 -6.39
C ALA A 87 1.85 12.69 -5.81
N ASN A 88 0.99 12.94 -4.84
CA ASN A 88 0.21 11.91 -4.15
C ASN A 88 -1.28 12.18 -4.27
N GLY A 89 -2.10 11.12 -4.22
CA GLY A 89 -3.55 11.24 -4.21
C GLY A 89 -4.06 11.56 -2.81
N ILE A 90 -3.95 10.61 -1.89
CA ILE A 90 -4.33 10.79 -0.49
C ILE A 90 -3.09 10.54 0.37
N VAL A 91 -2.80 11.47 1.28
CA VAL A 91 -1.71 11.34 2.26
C VAL A 91 -2.31 11.36 3.66
N VAL A 92 -2.14 10.27 4.38
CA VAL A 92 -2.63 10.09 5.75
C VAL A 92 -1.45 10.19 6.71
N THR A 93 -1.47 11.23 7.56
CA THR A 93 -0.48 11.46 8.62
C THR A 93 -1.10 11.54 10.01
N ALA A 94 -2.39 11.25 10.14
CA ALA A 94 -3.13 11.18 11.39
C ALA A 94 -3.58 9.75 11.69
N PRO A 95 -3.66 9.36 12.96
CA PRO A 95 -4.07 8.01 13.35
C PRO A 95 -5.56 7.74 13.11
N ASP A 96 -5.90 6.46 13.04
CA ASP A 96 -7.27 5.92 12.97
C ASP A 96 -8.07 6.36 11.73
N VAL A 97 -7.40 6.76 10.65
CA VAL A 97 -8.05 7.22 9.41
C VAL A 97 -8.49 6.03 8.54
N SER A 98 -9.67 6.16 7.92
CA SER A 98 -10.20 5.22 6.94
C SER A 98 -10.39 5.86 5.57
N VAL A 99 -9.94 5.19 4.50
CA VAL A 99 -10.18 5.57 3.10
C VAL A 99 -10.92 4.42 2.43
N GLN A 100 -12.09 4.71 1.87
CA GLN A 100 -13.04 3.68 1.46
C GLN A 100 -13.74 3.98 0.14
N ASN A 101 -13.93 2.94 -0.68
CA ASN A 101 -14.85 2.89 -1.82
C ASN A 101 -14.66 4.02 -2.86
N LEU A 102 -13.44 4.22 -3.31
CA LEU A 102 -13.08 5.25 -4.30
C LEU A 102 -11.91 4.83 -5.19
N THR A 103 -11.65 5.60 -6.23
CA THR A 103 -10.53 5.42 -7.15
C THR A 103 -9.52 6.56 -6.99
N VAL A 104 -8.22 6.22 -6.97
CA VAL A 104 -7.09 7.17 -6.93
C VAL A 104 -6.16 6.85 -8.09
N ARG A 105 -5.89 7.82 -8.98
CA ARG A 105 -5.12 7.52 -10.19
C ARG A 105 -4.25 8.68 -10.69
N ASN A 106 -3.30 8.34 -11.57
CA ASN A 106 -2.48 9.29 -12.36
C ASN A 106 -1.64 10.23 -11.48
N HIS A 107 -1.13 9.75 -10.35
CA HIS A 107 -0.23 10.52 -9.50
C HIS A 107 1.23 10.25 -9.87
N THR A 108 2.09 11.28 -9.74
CA THR A 108 3.52 11.17 -10.09
C THR A 108 4.37 10.54 -8.98
N LEU A 109 3.74 10.16 -7.85
CA LEU A 109 4.27 9.30 -6.79
C LEU A 109 3.20 8.27 -6.42
N ASN A 110 2.51 8.42 -5.30
CA ASN A 110 1.66 7.40 -4.71
C ASN A 110 0.17 7.67 -4.91
N GLY A 111 -0.62 6.63 -5.04
CA GLY A 111 -2.07 6.74 -4.98
C GLY A 111 -2.52 7.09 -3.56
N VAL A 112 -2.36 6.16 -2.62
CA VAL A 112 -2.61 6.40 -1.19
C VAL A 112 -1.31 6.18 -0.42
N LEU A 113 -0.94 7.14 0.41
CA LEU A 113 0.21 7.07 1.31
C LEU A 113 -0.27 7.19 2.76
N VAL A 114 0.08 6.21 3.60
CA VAL A 114 -0.11 6.23 5.06
C VAL A 114 1.26 6.23 5.70
N THR A 115 1.57 7.24 6.54
CA THR A 115 2.94 7.36 7.08
C THR A 115 3.03 8.15 8.37
N GLY A 116 3.93 7.70 9.26
CA GLY A 116 4.39 8.45 10.43
C GLY A 116 5.39 9.58 10.11
N LEU A 117 5.86 9.65 8.85
CA LEU A 117 6.81 10.69 8.40
C LEU A 117 6.13 12.05 8.28
N SER A 118 5.72 12.62 9.39
CA SER A 118 5.14 13.96 9.44
C SER A 118 5.99 14.85 10.33
N GLN A 119 6.41 16.00 9.81
CA GLN A 119 7.10 17.05 10.58
C GLN A 119 6.41 18.39 10.28
N ASP A 120 6.02 19.11 11.33
CA ASP A 120 5.39 20.45 11.25
C ASP A 120 4.20 20.51 10.28
N GLY A 121 3.38 19.45 10.25
CA GLY A 121 2.21 19.34 9.38
C GLY A 121 2.50 19.03 7.91
N GLY A 122 3.75 18.77 7.54
CA GLY A 122 4.18 18.31 6.22
C GLY A 122 4.85 16.94 6.29
N MET A 123 5.07 16.33 5.11
CA MET A 123 5.90 15.14 5.00
C MET A 123 7.32 15.46 5.46
N GLY A 124 7.82 14.77 6.46
CA GLY A 124 9.24 14.78 6.81
C GLY A 124 10.05 14.34 5.56
N ARG A 125 11.11 15.05 5.26
CA ARG A 125 12.06 14.55 4.26
C ARG A 125 12.76 13.35 4.89
N GLY A 126 12.55 12.18 4.32
CA GLY A 126 13.42 11.03 4.56
C GLY A 126 14.86 11.47 4.38
N SER A 127 15.75 10.89 5.15
CA SER A 127 17.18 11.12 5.03
C SER A 127 17.65 10.87 3.60
N ASN A 128 18.85 11.30 3.27
CA ASN A 128 19.51 11.16 1.96
C ASN A 128 19.80 9.68 1.57
N GLY A 129 18.80 8.81 1.56
CA GLY A 129 18.86 7.44 1.06
C GLY A 129 19.69 6.44 1.87
N TYR A 130 20.59 6.88 2.75
CA TYR A 130 21.49 6.00 3.51
C TYR A 130 21.48 6.21 5.02
N THR A 131 20.72 7.16 5.52
CA THR A 131 20.60 7.39 6.95
C THR A 131 19.26 6.82 7.42
N LYS A 132 19.32 5.83 8.31
CA LYS A 132 18.11 5.23 8.92
C LYS A 132 17.23 6.32 9.51
N LEU A 133 15.93 6.19 9.29
CA LEU A 133 14.94 7.05 9.91
C LEU A 133 15.03 6.91 11.44
N ASP A 134 15.03 8.04 12.12
CA ASP A 134 14.91 8.08 13.58
C ASP A 134 13.45 7.84 13.98
N THR A 135 13.13 6.62 14.38
CA THR A 135 11.78 6.21 14.79
C THR A 135 11.32 6.81 16.12
N GLN A 136 12.20 7.46 16.88
CA GLN A 136 11.80 8.25 18.05
C GLN A 136 11.31 9.64 17.63
N LYS A 137 11.96 10.22 16.65
CA LYS A 137 11.55 11.50 16.05
C LYS A 137 10.31 11.35 15.15
N PHE A 138 10.23 10.25 14.45
CA PHE A 138 9.13 9.88 13.56
C PHE A 138 8.56 8.54 14.02
N PRO A 139 7.69 8.52 15.04
CA PRO A 139 7.07 7.27 15.48
C PRO A 139 6.09 6.77 14.42
N PRO A 140 5.98 5.45 14.23
CA PRO A 140 5.03 4.88 13.29
C PRO A 140 3.59 5.35 13.54
N LEU A 141 2.89 5.74 12.47
CA LEU A 141 1.48 6.13 12.53
C LEU A 141 0.64 4.98 13.08
N GLN A 142 -0.26 5.29 14.01
CA GLN A 142 -1.08 4.29 14.71
C GLN A 142 -2.50 4.23 14.14
N GLY A 143 -2.89 3.10 13.61
CA GLY A 143 -4.26 2.84 13.15
C GLY A 143 -4.57 3.42 11.77
N PHE A 144 -4.95 2.55 10.84
CA PHE A 144 -5.50 2.96 9.55
C PHE A 144 -6.31 1.83 8.89
N ARG A 145 -7.20 2.21 7.96
CA ARG A 145 -7.89 1.24 7.11
C ARG A 145 -8.05 1.77 5.69
N ILE A 146 -7.59 1.00 4.72
CA ILE A 146 -7.78 1.26 3.30
C ILE A 146 -8.60 0.10 2.74
N SER A 147 -9.84 0.36 2.32
CA SER A 147 -10.79 -0.69 1.91
C SER A 147 -11.52 -0.33 0.62
N TYR A 148 -11.64 -1.28 -0.31
CA TYR A 148 -12.34 -1.08 -1.58
C TYR A 148 -11.80 0.13 -2.37
N VAL A 149 -10.50 0.36 -2.33
CA VAL A 149 -9.82 1.40 -3.11
C VAL A 149 -9.28 0.82 -4.39
N THR A 150 -9.50 1.50 -5.51
CA THR A 150 -8.80 1.24 -6.77
C THR A 150 -7.68 2.25 -6.94
N ALA A 151 -6.43 1.80 -6.89
CA ALA A 151 -5.26 2.63 -7.13
C ALA A 151 -4.65 2.26 -8.49
N SER A 152 -4.63 3.19 -9.45
CA SER A 152 -4.13 2.86 -10.79
C SER A 152 -3.26 3.94 -11.40
N ASN A 153 -2.30 3.50 -12.22
CA ASN A 153 -1.45 4.41 -13.00
C ASN A 153 -0.75 5.47 -12.11
N ASN A 154 -0.16 5.04 -11.01
CA ASN A 154 0.64 5.89 -10.13
C ASN A 154 2.13 5.61 -10.36
N ALA A 155 2.95 6.67 -10.39
CA ALA A 155 4.35 6.54 -10.83
C ALA A 155 5.27 5.85 -9.83
N LEU A 156 4.78 5.56 -8.62
CA LEU A 156 5.53 4.84 -7.60
C LEU A 156 4.62 3.74 -7.03
N TYR A 157 3.96 3.95 -5.91
CA TYR A 157 3.13 2.94 -5.25
C TYR A 157 1.63 3.17 -5.47
N GLY A 158 0.87 2.08 -5.57
CA GLY A 158 -0.59 2.15 -5.57
C GLY A 158 -1.12 2.51 -4.18
N ILE A 159 -0.95 1.62 -3.21
CA ILE A 159 -1.27 1.83 -1.79
C ILE A 159 -0.01 1.54 -0.97
N TYR A 160 0.46 2.55 -0.27
CA TYR A 160 1.74 2.58 0.42
C TYR A 160 1.55 2.87 1.91
N ALA A 161 1.82 1.89 2.77
CA ALA A 161 1.89 2.04 4.21
C ALA A 161 3.35 1.95 4.65
N PHE A 162 3.93 3.07 5.04
CA PHE A 162 5.32 3.20 5.42
C PHE A 162 5.43 3.88 6.78
N ASP A 163 6.18 3.26 7.69
CA ASP A 163 6.27 3.77 9.05
C ASP A 163 4.87 3.91 9.69
N ALA A 164 4.11 2.82 9.65
CA ALA A 164 2.74 2.74 10.14
C ALA A 164 2.46 1.38 10.80
N GLN A 165 1.55 1.33 11.74
CA GLN A 165 1.17 0.15 12.52
C GLN A 165 -0.35 0.06 12.70
N HIS A 166 -0.84 -1.11 13.15
CA HIS A 166 -2.24 -1.35 13.46
C HIS A 166 -3.20 -1.10 12.28
N GLY A 167 -2.81 -1.56 11.07
CA GLY A 167 -3.49 -1.25 9.82
C GLY A 167 -4.24 -2.40 9.16
N VAL A 168 -5.14 -2.04 8.24
CA VAL A 168 -5.79 -2.97 7.32
C VAL A 168 -5.78 -2.41 5.91
N ILE A 169 -5.33 -3.21 4.94
CA ILE A 169 -5.49 -2.95 3.50
C ILE A 169 -6.29 -4.12 2.93
N GLU A 170 -7.52 -3.87 2.49
CA GLU A 170 -8.39 -4.97 2.11
C GLU A 170 -9.30 -4.66 0.91
N GLN A 171 -9.69 -5.72 0.17
CA GLN A 171 -10.64 -5.65 -0.94
C GLN A 171 -10.30 -4.57 -1.97
N SER A 172 -9.03 -4.20 -2.05
CA SER A 172 -8.51 -3.15 -2.90
C SER A 172 -7.88 -3.72 -4.18
N TYR A 173 -7.71 -2.87 -5.16
CA TYR A 173 -7.14 -3.23 -6.46
C TYR A 173 -6.05 -2.23 -6.83
N ALA A 174 -4.91 -2.72 -7.30
CA ALA A 174 -3.81 -1.89 -7.74
C ALA A 174 -3.28 -2.31 -9.11
N SER A 175 -3.10 -1.34 -10.02
CA SER A 175 -2.48 -1.59 -11.33
C SER A 175 -1.71 -0.40 -11.86
N GLY A 176 -0.72 -0.67 -12.70
CA GLY A 176 0.06 0.38 -13.37
C GLY A 176 0.99 1.14 -12.44
N SER A 177 1.30 0.60 -11.26
CA SER A 177 2.32 1.17 -10.37
C SER A 177 3.71 0.89 -10.93
N ALA A 178 4.55 1.93 -11.03
CA ALA A 178 5.91 1.76 -11.56
C ALA A 178 6.88 1.15 -10.55
N ASP A 179 6.44 1.03 -9.31
CA ASP A 179 7.01 0.21 -8.26
C ASP A 179 5.98 -0.82 -7.81
N SER A 180 5.48 -0.78 -6.60
CA SER A 180 4.59 -1.84 -6.08
C SER A 180 3.12 -1.42 -6.09
N GLY A 181 2.22 -2.38 -6.41
CA GLY A 181 0.78 -2.19 -6.27
C GLY A 181 0.40 -1.95 -4.82
N PHE A 182 0.90 -2.79 -3.93
CA PHE A 182 0.78 -2.65 -2.47
C PHE A 182 2.17 -2.72 -1.83
N TYR A 183 2.44 -1.78 -0.95
CA TYR A 183 3.68 -1.75 -0.18
C TYR A 183 3.38 -1.59 1.32
N VAL A 184 4.06 -2.39 2.15
CA VAL A 184 4.12 -2.20 3.60
C VAL A 184 5.58 -2.23 4.03
N GLY A 185 6.05 -1.17 4.67
CA GLY A 185 7.45 -1.11 5.11
C GLY A 185 7.67 -0.42 6.44
N GLN A 186 8.85 -0.67 6.99
CA GLN A 186 9.38 -0.03 8.19
C GLN A 186 8.42 -0.07 9.38
N CYS A 187 7.98 -1.27 9.79
CA CYS A 187 7.16 -1.47 10.98
C CYS A 187 7.58 -2.70 11.78
N LYS A 188 7.59 -2.59 13.12
CA LYS A 188 7.88 -3.70 14.05
C LYS A 188 7.40 -3.37 15.48
N PRO A 189 6.35 -4.08 16.00
CA PRO A 189 5.48 -4.94 15.22
C PRO A 189 4.64 -4.15 14.23
N CYS A 190 4.33 -4.70 13.07
CA CYS A 190 3.42 -4.06 12.14
C CYS A 190 1.97 -4.10 12.62
N ASP A 191 1.50 -5.24 13.06
CA ASP A 191 0.09 -5.51 13.32
C ASP A 191 -0.79 -5.02 12.15
N ILE A 192 -0.38 -5.40 10.92
CA ILE A 192 -1.03 -5.02 9.67
C ILE A 192 -1.58 -6.27 8.96
N VAL A 193 -2.78 -6.15 8.42
CA VAL A 193 -3.44 -7.19 7.61
C VAL A 193 -3.66 -6.68 6.20
N VAL A 194 -3.07 -7.35 5.22
CA VAL A 194 -3.27 -7.13 3.77
C VAL A 194 -4.07 -8.31 3.24
N ARG A 195 -5.35 -8.13 2.88
CA ARG A 195 -6.22 -9.26 2.54
C ARG A 195 -7.22 -9.00 1.43
N GLY A 196 -7.48 -10.01 0.62
CA GLY A 196 -8.51 -9.97 -0.42
C GLY A 196 -8.27 -8.90 -1.48
N ASN A 197 -7.01 -8.55 -1.72
CA ASN A 197 -6.62 -7.55 -2.70
C ASN A 197 -6.22 -8.20 -4.02
N VAL A 198 -6.29 -7.43 -5.08
CA VAL A 198 -5.79 -7.78 -6.41
C VAL A 198 -4.72 -6.79 -6.85
N ALA A 199 -3.56 -7.29 -7.26
CA ALA A 199 -2.53 -6.49 -7.93
C ALA A 199 -2.16 -7.14 -9.26
N GLU A 200 -2.24 -6.38 -10.34
CA GLU A 200 -1.83 -6.79 -11.67
C GLU A 200 -1.27 -5.63 -12.49
N ARG A 201 -0.42 -5.93 -13.45
CA ARG A 201 0.22 -4.90 -14.31
C ARG A 201 1.05 -3.86 -13.54
N ASN A 202 1.59 -4.22 -12.39
CA ASN A 202 2.56 -3.41 -11.64
C ASN A 202 3.99 -3.92 -11.88
N ALA A 203 5.00 -3.16 -11.49
CA ALA A 203 6.35 -3.69 -11.42
C ALA A 203 6.44 -4.80 -10.37
N VAL A 204 5.89 -4.58 -9.18
CA VAL A 204 5.72 -5.61 -8.14
C VAL A 204 4.26 -5.61 -7.67
N GLY A 205 3.67 -6.79 -7.47
CA GLY A 205 2.29 -6.89 -6.98
C GLY A 205 2.18 -6.45 -5.52
N TYR A 206 2.95 -7.08 -4.64
CA TYR A 206 3.10 -6.73 -3.22
C TYR A 206 4.57 -6.68 -2.83
N GLU A 207 4.93 -5.71 -2.03
CA GLU A 207 6.26 -5.61 -1.44
C GLU A 207 6.17 -5.34 0.06
N GLY A 208 6.97 -6.11 0.82
CA GLY A 208 7.15 -5.90 2.24
C GLY A 208 8.64 -5.68 2.53
N THR A 209 9.04 -4.49 2.99
CA THR A 209 10.42 -4.21 3.35
C THR A 209 10.53 -3.87 4.83
N ASN A 210 11.33 -4.62 5.59
CA ASN A 210 11.41 -4.52 7.05
C ASN A 210 10.01 -4.44 7.73
N ALA A 211 9.05 -5.13 7.12
CA ALA A 211 7.69 -5.28 7.65
C ALA A 211 7.64 -6.53 8.54
N SER A 212 7.71 -6.33 9.86
CA SER A 212 8.03 -7.38 10.82
C SER A 212 7.02 -7.51 11.93
N GLY A 213 6.78 -8.75 12.38
CA GLY A 213 5.94 -9.07 13.53
C GLY A 213 4.47 -8.74 13.35
N GLN A 214 3.60 -9.76 13.41
CA GLN A 214 2.17 -9.61 13.17
C GLN A 214 1.85 -8.94 11.80
N MET A 215 2.69 -9.23 10.80
CA MET A 215 2.43 -8.86 9.42
C MET A 215 1.72 -10.01 8.72
N TYR A 216 0.54 -9.76 8.19
CA TYR A 216 -0.33 -10.78 7.59
C TYR A 216 -0.72 -10.41 6.16
N VAL A 217 -0.37 -11.27 5.20
CA VAL A 217 -0.73 -11.14 3.77
C VAL A 217 -1.59 -12.34 3.39
N LEU A 218 -2.91 -12.15 3.28
CA LEU A 218 -3.87 -13.25 3.34
C LEU A 218 -4.87 -13.23 2.18
N GLY A 219 -4.93 -14.32 1.40
CA GLY A 219 -5.95 -14.50 0.36
C GLY A 219 -5.98 -13.39 -0.69
N ASN A 220 -4.81 -12.93 -1.13
CA ASN A 220 -4.68 -11.94 -2.19
C ASN A 220 -4.37 -12.61 -3.52
N ARG A 221 -4.63 -11.89 -4.61
CA ARG A 221 -4.17 -12.25 -5.96
C ARG A 221 -3.08 -11.27 -6.41
N PHE A 222 -1.87 -11.77 -6.58
CA PHE A 222 -0.71 -11.05 -7.12
C PHE A 222 -0.29 -11.71 -8.43
N SER A 223 -1.01 -11.41 -9.51
CA SER A 223 -0.88 -12.11 -10.79
C SER A 223 -0.77 -11.13 -11.95
N GLY A 224 -0.02 -11.49 -12.97
CA GLY A 224 0.14 -10.61 -14.14
C GLY A 224 0.88 -9.31 -13.81
N ASN A 225 1.82 -9.33 -12.87
CA ASN A 225 2.81 -8.27 -12.63
C ASN A 225 4.14 -8.64 -13.28
N ARG A 226 5.18 -7.85 -13.11
CA ARG A 226 6.54 -8.27 -13.47
C ARG A 226 7.15 -9.17 -12.41
N VAL A 227 6.83 -8.88 -11.13
CA VAL A 227 7.15 -9.66 -9.95
C VAL A 227 5.88 -9.80 -9.11
N GLY A 228 5.60 -10.99 -8.59
CA GLY A 228 4.38 -11.25 -7.84
C GLY A 228 4.40 -10.59 -6.47
N MET A 229 5.24 -11.09 -5.56
CA MET A 229 5.40 -10.50 -4.24
C MET A 229 6.83 -10.66 -3.70
N THR A 230 7.23 -9.72 -2.85
CA THR A 230 8.52 -9.76 -2.17
C THR A 230 8.39 -9.46 -0.68
N SER A 231 9.34 -9.99 0.11
CA SER A 231 9.53 -9.65 1.51
C SER A 231 11.02 -9.54 1.79
N ASN A 232 11.49 -8.33 2.06
CA ASN A 232 12.90 -8.00 2.00
C ASN A 232 13.40 -7.37 3.29
N SER A 233 14.67 -7.62 3.59
CA SER A 233 15.46 -6.82 4.53
C SER A 233 16.21 -5.76 3.74
N ASP A 234 16.15 -4.50 4.16
CA ASP A 234 16.88 -3.40 3.54
C ASP A 234 17.43 -2.45 4.60
N TYR A 235 18.71 -2.14 4.53
CA TYR A 235 19.37 -1.21 5.45
C TYR A 235 18.97 0.26 5.28
N GLN A 236 18.31 0.61 4.20
CA GLN A 236 17.77 1.97 3.99
C GLN A 236 16.57 2.25 4.89
N GLU A 237 15.90 1.20 5.38
CA GLU A 237 14.77 1.32 6.30
C GLU A 237 15.14 0.90 7.72
N ALA A 238 14.39 1.37 8.71
CA ALA A 238 14.51 0.90 10.10
C ALA A 238 13.99 -0.54 10.26
N PHE A 239 14.25 -1.11 11.44
CA PHE A 239 13.76 -2.43 11.87
C PHE A 239 14.32 -3.63 11.09
N VAL A 240 15.54 -3.53 10.59
CA VAL A 240 16.30 -4.64 10.00
C VAL A 240 16.65 -5.69 11.07
N PRO A 241 16.57 -6.99 10.78
CA PRO A 241 16.07 -7.63 9.56
C PRO A 241 14.54 -7.73 9.54
N GLN A 242 13.99 -7.97 8.34
CA GLN A 242 12.60 -8.36 8.19
C GLN A 242 12.35 -9.73 8.81
N GLU A 243 11.31 -9.86 9.63
CA GLU A 243 11.03 -11.12 10.35
C GLU A 243 9.56 -11.31 10.72
N ASP A 244 9.19 -12.56 10.98
CA ASP A 244 7.90 -12.95 11.58
C ASP A 244 6.67 -12.47 10.77
N ALA A 245 6.72 -12.51 9.43
CA ALA A 245 5.58 -12.26 8.57
C ALA A 245 4.88 -13.58 8.18
N THR A 246 3.55 -13.52 7.98
CA THR A 246 2.73 -14.65 7.56
C THR A 246 2.05 -14.36 6.22
N PHE A 247 2.29 -15.23 5.24
CA PHE A 247 1.69 -15.19 3.91
C PHE A 247 0.84 -16.44 3.72
N ALA A 248 -0.48 -16.32 3.64
CA ALA A 248 -1.37 -17.49 3.58
C ALA A 248 -2.47 -17.36 2.53
N GLY A 249 -2.69 -18.44 1.78
CA GLY A 249 -3.78 -18.53 0.81
C GLY A 249 -3.71 -17.52 -0.33
N ASN A 250 -2.53 -17.03 -0.71
CA ASN A 250 -2.38 -16.10 -1.82
C ASN A 250 -2.21 -16.86 -3.14
N LEU A 251 -2.79 -16.31 -4.20
CA LEU A 251 -2.50 -16.69 -5.58
C LEU A 251 -1.40 -15.79 -6.13
N VAL A 252 -0.28 -16.38 -6.53
CA VAL A 252 0.87 -15.67 -7.11
C VAL A 252 1.21 -16.32 -8.45
N SER A 253 0.65 -15.80 -9.54
CA SER A 253 0.74 -16.47 -10.83
C SER A 253 1.06 -15.55 -12.00
N ASP A 254 1.67 -16.12 -13.04
CA ASP A 254 1.87 -15.49 -14.35
C ASP A 254 2.55 -14.11 -14.28
N ASN A 255 3.47 -13.93 -13.34
CA ASN A 255 4.15 -12.66 -13.16
C ASN A 255 5.28 -12.49 -14.19
N SER A 256 4.90 -12.05 -15.37
CA SER A 256 5.80 -11.74 -16.49
C SER A 256 5.20 -10.71 -17.44
N GLU A 257 4.40 -9.76 -16.91
CA GLU A 257 3.67 -8.81 -17.73
C GLU A 257 4.61 -7.76 -18.34
N ALA A 258 4.79 -7.85 -19.63
CA ALA A 258 5.68 -6.97 -20.39
C ALA A 258 5.13 -5.53 -20.52
N LEU A 259 3.80 -5.38 -20.50
CA LEU A 259 3.10 -4.09 -20.58
C LEU A 259 2.84 -3.46 -19.21
N SER A 260 3.61 -3.85 -18.22
CA SER A 260 3.70 -3.15 -16.93
C SER A 260 4.87 -2.17 -16.92
N PRO A 261 4.86 -1.16 -16.05
CA PRO A 261 6.04 -0.35 -15.81
C PRO A 261 7.19 -1.22 -15.30
N ALA A 262 8.41 -0.84 -15.64
CA ALA A 262 9.60 -1.55 -15.20
C ALA A 262 10.29 -0.79 -14.07
N GLN A 263 10.46 -1.43 -12.94
CA GLN A 263 11.39 -0.99 -11.91
C GLN A 263 12.84 -1.29 -12.34
N ALA A 264 13.80 -0.51 -11.86
CA ALA A 264 15.18 -0.57 -12.32
C ALA A 264 15.87 -1.93 -12.09
N ASP A 265 15.43 -2.74 -11.10
CA ASP A 265 16.22 -3.87 -10.61
C ASP A 265 15.81 -5.26 -11.10
N GLY A 266 14.79 -5.35 -11.90
CA GLY A 266 14.46 -6.50 -12.76
C GLY A 266 14.61 -7.89 -12.14
N ALA A 267 13.62 -8.31 -11.35
CA ALA A 267 13.38 -9.73 -11.09
C ALA A 267 12.21 -10.24 -11.94
N PHE A 268 12.18 -9.87 -13.21
CA PHE A 268 11.11 -10.21 -14.14
C PHE A 268 10.84 -11.70 -14.17
N GLY A 269 9.57 -12.09 -14.02
CA GLY A 269 9.19 -13.50 -14.03
C GLY A 269 9.26 -14.18 -12.66
N LEU A 270 9.53 -13.45 -11.58
CA LEU A 270 9.58 -13.98 -10.21
C LEU A 270 8.17 -14.00 -9.59
N GLY A 271 7.78 -15.14 -9.02
CA GLY A 271 6.56 -15.25 -8.21
C GLY A 271 6.76 -14.64 -6.82
N VAL A 272 7.56 -15.27 -5.98
CA VAL A 272 7.82 -14.84 -4.58
C VAL A 272 9.31 -14.67 -4.33
N GLY A 273 9.71 -13.53 -3.80
CA GLY A 273 11.08 -13.24 -3.36
C GLY A 273 11.16 -13.02 -1.85
N ILE A 274 12.05 -13.75 -1.16
CA ILE A 274 12.42 -13.47 0.23
C ILE A 274 13.91 -13.18 0.26
N ALA A 275 14.28 -11.97 0.65
CA ALA A 275 15.69 -11.56 0.71
C ALA A 275 16.08 -11.12 2.13
N GLY A 276 16.93 -11.90 2.78
CA GLY A 276 17.40 -11.65 4.15
C GLY A 276 16.29 -11.74 5.22
N GLY A 277 15.16 -12.35 4.88
CA GLY A 277 14.02 -12.50 5.78
C GLY A 277 14.21 -13.64 6.79
N THR A 278 13.67 -13.45 7.99
CA THR A 278 13.84 -14.39 9.12
C THR A 278 12.50 -14.84 9.68
N ARG A 279 12.33 -16.13 9.96
CA ARG A 279 11.15 -16.75 10.61
C ARG A 279 9.80 -16.43 9.94
N ASN A 280 9.81 -16.22 8.63
CA ASN A 280 8.57 -16.04 7.88
C ASN A 280 7.83 -17.36 7.69
N LEU A 281 6.52 -17.31 7.70
CA LEU A 281 5.63 -18.42 7.39
C LEU A 281 4.91 -18.18 6.08
N LEU A 282 5.19 -18.99 5.06
CA LEU A 282 4.41 -19.06 3.83
C LEU A 282 3.59 -20.35 3.88
N THR A 283 2.27 -20.25 3.85
CA THR A 283 1.43 -21.46 3.97
C THR A 283 0.22 -21.40 3.05
N ARG A 284 -0.08 -22.54 2.42
CA ARG A 284 -1.26 -22.70 1.56
C ARG A 284 -1.39 -21.64 0.45
N ASN A 285 -0.27 -21.17 -0.09
CA ASN A 285 -0.28 -20.32 -1.27
C ASN A 285 -0.23 -21.19 -2.54
N LEU A 286 -0.82 -20.68 -3.64
CA LEU A 286 -0.63 -21.21 -4.98
C LEU A 286 0.34 -20.30 -5.75
N ILE A 287 1.51 -20.83 -6.11
CA ILE A 287 2.58 -20.12 -6.82
C ILE A 287 2.86 -20.87 -8.12
N THR A 288 2.34 -20.34 -9.24
CA THR A 288 2.32 -21.06 -10.51
C THR A 288 2.46 -20.14 -11.73
N GLY A 289 2.90 -20.70 -12.86
CA GLY A 289 2.93 -19.95 -14.13
C GLY A 289 3.93 -18.78 -14.17
N ASN A 290 4.84 -18.65 -13.20
CA ASN A 290 5.86 -17.62 -13.20
C ASN A 290 7.07 -18.10 -14.04
N PRO A 291 7.36 -17.53 -15.22
CA PRO A 291 8.31 -18.14 -16.16
C PRO A 291 9.78 -18.06 -15.72
N GLY A 292 10.10 -17.24 -14.73
CA GLY A 292 11.41 -17.21 -14.10
C GLY A 292 11.48 -18.21 -12.94
N ILE A 293 11.18 -17.74 -11.74
CA ILE A 293 11.29 -18.51 -10.49
C ILE A 293 10.00 -18.41 -9.72
N GLY A 294 9.46 -19.54 -9.25
CA GLY A 294 8.30 -19.57 -8.36
C GLY A 294 8.62 -18.93 -7.02
N VAL A 295 9.60 -19.47 -6.29
CA VAL A 295 10.08 -18.93 -5.01
C VAL A 295 11.60 -18.76 -5.04
N ALA A 296 12.08 -17.53 -4.86
CA ALA A 296 13.49 -17.22 -4.63
C ALA A 296 13.71 -16.88 -3.15
N LEU A 297 14.58 -17.61 -2.50
CA LEU A 297 14.95 -17.39 -1.10
C LEU A 297 16.46 -17.12 -1.01
N GLY A 298 16.84 -15.90 -0.68
CA GLY A 298 18.22 -15.46 -0.70
C GLY A 298 18.59 -14.49 0.40
N SER A 299 19.86 -14.06 0.36
CA SER A 299 20.40 -13.07 1.27
C SER A 299 20.12 -11.66 0.72
N SER A 300 20.00 -10.69 1.61
CA SER A 300 20.08 -9.27 1.31
C SER A 300 21.35 -8.74 1.96
N GLU A 301 22.33 -8.35 1.15
CA GLU A 301 23.67 -7.95 1.61
C GLU A 301 24.32 -8.98 2.55
N ASP A 302 24.50 -8.67 3.84
CA ASP A 302 24.97 -9.56 4.89
C ASP A 302 23.86 -10.09 5.80
N LEU A 303 22.61 -9.90 5.40
CA LEU A 303 21.44 -10.44 6.08
C LEU A 303 21.06 -11.79 5.46
N ALA A 304 21.14 -12.83 6.25
CA ALA A 304 20.87 -14.18 5.81
C ALA A 304 19.37 -14.52 5.88
N PRO A 305 18.86 -15.40 4.99
CA PRO A 305 17.55 -16.01 5.18
C PRO A 305 17.64 -17.06 6.28
N LEU A 306 16.87 -16.89 7.37
CA LEU A 306 16.94 -17.75 8.55
C LEU A 306 15.57 -18.27 8.96
N ASP A 307 15.48 -19.55 9.24
CA ASP A 307 14.35 -20.18 9.92
C ASP A 307 12.98 -19.97 9.22
N ASN A 308 12.96 -19.72 7.90
CA ASN A 308 11.74 -19.53 7.14
C ASN A 308 11.05 -20.87 6.88
N ARG A 309 9.72 -20.85 6.90
CA ARG A 309 8.88 -22.04 6.74
C ARG A 309 7.90 -21.90 5.59
N PHE A 310 7.82 -22.93 4.76
CA PHE A 310 6.95 -23.03 3.60
C PHE A 310 6.10 -24.30 3.75
N ASP A 311 4.93 -24.19 4.36
CA ASP A 311 4.10 -25.35 4.73
C ASP A 311 2.82 -25.42 3.86
N GLY A 312 2.61 -26.52 3.15
CA GLY A 312 1.38 -26.80 2.39
C GLY A 312 1.12 -25.85 1.22
N ASN A 313 2.16 -25.25 0.66
CA ASN A 313 2.04 -24.45 -0.57
C ASN A 313 2.01 -25.36 -1.79
N VAL A 314 1.33 -24.93 -2.84
CA VAL A 314 1.47 -25.52 -4.17
C VAL A 314 2.41 -24.61 -5.00
N ILE A 315 3.60 -25.12 -5.29
CA ILE A 315 4.63 -24.41 -6.06
C ILE A 315 4.94 -25.30 -7.27
N SER A 316 4.40 -24.96 -8.43
CA SER A 316 4.53 -25.79 -9.62
C SER A 316 4.24 -25.04 -10.92
N GLY A 317 4.75 -25.53 -12.02
CA GLY A 317 4.53 -24.91 -13.33
C GLY A 317 5.26 -23.59 -13.53
N ASN A 318 6.28 -23.30 -12.72
CA ASN A 318 7.15 -22.16 -12.88
C ASN A 318 8.38 -22.51 -13.74
N GLY A 319 9.13 -21.52 -14.20
CA GLY A 319 10.38 -21.81 -14.91
C GLY A 319 11.38 -22.58 -14.04
N GLU A 320 11.47 -22.20 -12.78
CA GLU A 320 12.08 -22.97 -11.69
C GLU A 320 11.20 -22.81 -10.46
N ASP A 321 10.79 -23.91 -9.84
CA ASP A 321 9.84 -23.79 -8.71
C ASP A 321 10.46 -23.17 -7.48
N VAL A 322 11.69 -23.54 -7.10
CA VAL A 322 12.38 -23.01 -5.91
C VAL A 322 13.85 -22.77 -6.21
N ARG A 323 14.33 -21.56 -5.99
CA ARG A 323 15.73 -21.19 -6.00
C ARG A 323 16.18 -20.74 -4.61
N TYR A 324 17.15 -21.46 -4.04
CA TYR A 324 17.86 -21.02 -2.86
C TYR A 324 19.14 -20.29 -3.26
N ALA A 325 19.24 -19.02 -2.85
CA ALA A 325 20.26 -18.08 -3.33
C ALA A 325 20.99 -17.34 -2.19
N ALA A 326 21.15 -17.98 -1.03
CA ALA A 326 21.93 -17.40 0.05
C ALA A 326 23.39 -17.27 -0.34
N THR A 327 24.01 -16.15 -0.01
CA THR A 327 25.38 -15.82 -0.41
C THR A 327 26.41 -16.31 0.59
N GLN A 328 27.67 -16.38 0.16
CA GLN A 328 28.78 -16.73 1.07
C GLN A 328 28.95 -15.71 2.21
N ARG A 329 28.58 -14.44 1.97
CA ARG A 329 28.62 -13.38 2.99
C ARG A 329 27.55 -13.54 4.06
N ALA A 330 26.42 -14.13 3.69
CA ALA A 330 25.27 -14.32 4.56
C ALA A 330 24.62 -15.70 4.30
N PRO A 331 25.29 -16.78 4.69
CA PRO A 331 24.76 -18.14 4.48
C PRO A 331 23.50 -18.35 5.30
N GLY A 332 22.49 -18.95 4.69
CA GLY A 332 21.22 -19.16 5.35
C GLY A 332 21.22 -20.41 6.23
N ARG A 333 20.17 -20.55 7.03
CA ARG A 333 19.99 -21.68 7.93
C ARG A 333 18.52 -22.02 8.12
N ASN A 334 18.23 -23.32 8.19
CA ASN A 334 16.94 -23.87 8.62
C ASN A 334 15.73 -23.32 7.84
N ASN A 335 15.86 -23.15 6.52
CA ASN A 335 14.77 -22.71 5.66
C ASN A 335 14.06 -23.94 5.08
N CYS A 336 12.88 -24.29 5.59
CA CYS A 336 12.28 -25.60 5.35
C CYS A 336 10.97 -25.53 4.55
N PHE A 337 10.87 -26.41 3.54
CA PHE A 337 9.67 -26.67 2.75
C PHE A 337 9.02 -27.98 3.24
N ASP A 338 7.76 -27.90 3.69
CA ASP A 338 6.96 -29.01 4.24
C ASP A 338 7.68 -29.84 5.30
N ARG A 339 8.59 -29.21 6.05
CA ARG A 339 9.45 -29.85 7.08
C ARG A 339 10.31 -31.02 6.57
N GLN A 340 10.41 -31.19 5.25
CA GLN A 340 11.12 -32.30 4.63
C GLN A 340 12.40 -31.86 3.91
N ARG A 341 12.34 -30.74 3.22
CA ARG A 341 13.45 -30.20 2.47
C ARG A 341 13.89 -28.87 3.07
N CYS A 342 15.00 -28.88 3.80
CA CYS A 342 15.57 -27.67 4.39
C CYS A 342 16.83 -27.24 3.63
N TYR A 343 16.96 -25.93 3.43
CA TYR A 343 18.11 -25.32 2.81
C TYR A 343 18.98 -24.64 3.86
N GLU A 344 20.28 -24.87 3.76
CA GLU A 344 21.32 -24.34 4.65
C GLU A 344 22.56 -23.92 3.85
N GLY A 345 23.38 -23.07 4.44
CA GLY A 345 24.64 -22.63 3.85
C GLY A 345 24.47 -21.69 2.68
N VAL A 346 25.32 -21.84 1.69
CA VAL A 346 25.38 -21.02 0.47
C VAL A 346 24.53 -21.69 -0.61
N GLY A 347 23.77 -20.88 -1.33
CA GLY A 347 22.95 -21.32 -2.46
C GLY A 347 23.51 -20.92 -3.82
N GLU A 348 22.74 -21.18 -4.86
CA GLU A 348 23.10 -20.83 -6.22
C GLU A 348 22.66 -19.38 -6.56
N PRO A 349 23.47 -18.58 -7.22
CA PRO A 349 23.12 -17.20 -7.57
C PRO A 349 21.82 -17.08 -8.35
N LEU A 350 21.07 -16.02 -8.09
CA LEU A 350 19.92 -15.67 -8.92
C LEU A 350 20.40 -15.30 -10.33
N LYS A 351 19.85 -15.95 -11.33
CA LYS A 351 20.03 -15.52 -12.72
C LYS A 351 19.04 -14.41 -13.00
N LYS A 352 19.55 -13.22 -13.35
CA LYS A 352 18.69 -12.11 -13.81
C LYS A 352 18.18 -12.43 -15.20
N PRO A 353 16.88 -12.67 -15.42
CA PRO A 353 16.36 -12.88 -16.76
C PRO A 353 16.43 -11.58 -17.57
N ALA A 354 16.47 -11.70 -18.89
CA ALA A 354 16.27 -10.54 -19.75
C ALA A 354 14.83 -10.03 -19.57
N ALA A 355 14.69 -8.81 -19.07
CA ALA A 355 13.39 -8.21 -18.84
C ALA A 355 13.00 -7.26 -19.98
N PRO A 356 11.75 -7.27 -20.46
CA PRO A 356 11.24 -6.27 -21.38
C PRO A 356 11.35 -4.88 -20.76
N ARG A 357 11.53 -3.86 -21.61
CA ARG A 357 11.66 -2.45 -21.17
C ARG A 357 10.47 -1.96 -20.33
N GLY A 358 9.29 -2.55 -20.50
CA GLY A 358 8.06 -2.07 -19.89
C GLY A 358 7.50 -0.83 -20.58
N ILE A 359 6.38 -0.32 -20.06
CA ILE A 359 5.72 0.89 -20.56
C ILE A 359 5.62 1.94 -19.45
N PRO A 360 5.45 3.23 -19.78
CA PRO A 360 5.18 4.26 -18.77
C PRO A 360 3.92 3.94 -17.95
N PHE A 361 3.94 4.24 -16.66
CA PHE A 361 2.84 3.96 -15.73
C PHE A 361 1.48 4.52 -16.22
N ASN A 362 1.49 5.71 -16.81
CA ASN A 362 0.29 6.37 -17.32
C ASN A 362 -0.20 5.85 -18.68
N GLN A 363 0.47 4.86 -19.25
CA GLN A 363 0.07 4.15 -20.47
C GLN A 363 -0.47 2.74 -20.20
N VAL A 364 -0.43 2.28 -18.96
CA VAL A 364 -1.04 1.01 -18.59
C VAL A 364 -2.55 1.12 -18.77
N ALA A 365 -3.15 0.08 -19.38
CA ALA A 365 -4.59 0.05 -19.61
C ALA A 365 -5.37 0.26 -18.30
N ALA A 366 -6.48 1.00 -18.40
CA ALA A 366 -7.35 1.23 -17.27
C ALA A 366 -7.81 -0.10 -16.65
N PRO A 367 -7.94 -0.17 -15.30
CA PRO A 367 -8.44 -1.36 -14.66
C PRO A 367 -9.90 -1.65 -15.04
N PRO A 368 -10.35 -2.91 -14.94
CA PRO A 368 -11.76 -3.23 -15.05
C PRO A 368 -12.54 -2.61 -13.89
N THR A 369 -13.85 -2.52 -14.05
CA THR A 369 -14.74 -2.08 -12.97
C THR A 369 -14.57 -2.98 -11.76
N GLN A 370 -14.33 -2.39 -10.63
CA GLN A 370 -14.21 -3.08 -9.35
C GLN A 370 -15.52 -3.00 -8.57
N PRO A 371 -15.88 -4.03 -7.77
CA PRO A 371 -17.10 -3.98 -6.96
C PRO A 371 -17.05 -2.87 -5.93
N ASP A 372 -18.21 -2.28 -5.66
CA ASP A 372 -18.38 -1.32 -4.58
C ASP A 372 -18.26 -2.00 -3.21
N MET A 373 -17.99 -1.20 -2.20
CA MET A 373 -18.05 -1.65 -0.82
C MET A 373 -19.50 -2.01 -0.46
N PRO A 374 -19.75 -3.21 0.08
CA PRO A 374 -21.08 -3.58 0.51
C PRO A 374 -21.55 -2.71 1.70
N ASP A 375 -22.86 -2.61 1.84
CA ASP A 375 -23.46 -2.00 3.03
C ASP A 375 -23.12 -2.78 4.29
N GLY A 376 -23.01 -2.06 5.42
CA GLY A 376 -22.77 -2.64 6.72
C GLY A 376 -21.34 -2.50 7.24
N PRO A 377 -21.06 -3.09 8.41
CA PRO A 377 -19.75 -2.99 9.03
C PRO A 377 -18.70 -3.79 8.26
N LEU A 378 -17.52 -3.20 8.11
CA LEU A 378 -16.37 -3.92 7.57
C LEU A 378 -15.92 -5.06 8.50
N PRO A 379 -15.33 -6.13 7.96
CA PRO A 379 -14.84 -7.24 8.76
C PRO A 379 -13.87 -6.79 9.85
N ASN A 380 -13.87 -7.53 10.96
CA ASN A 380 -12.88 -7.30 12.01
C ASN A 380 -11.45 -7.38 11.43
N LYS A 381 -10.55 -6.57 11.99
CA LYS A 381 -9.12 -6.57 11.66
C LYS A 381 -8.45 -7.92 11.96
N ALA A 382 -8.84 -8.60 13.03
CA ALA A 382 -8.17 -9.80 13.51
C ALA A 382 -7.94 -10.82 12.38
N PRO A 383 -6.68 -11.23 12.14
CA PRO A 383 -6.38 -12.21 11.11
C PRO A 383 -6.89 -13.60 11.53
N ASN A 384 -7.38 -14.35 10.56
CA ASN A 384 -7.69 -15.76 10.76
C ASN A 384 -7.00 -16.57 9.64
N VAL A 385 -5.75 -16.94 9.89
CA VAL A 385 -4.90 -17.66 8.94
C VAL A 385 -5.49 -19.02 8.54
N GLU A 386 -6.23 -19.67 9.45
CA GLU A 386 -6.81 -21.00 9.21
C GLU A 386 -7.99 -20.98 8.22
N LYS A 387 -8.58 -19.84 7.95
CA LYS A 387 -9.63 -19.71 6.93
C LYS A 387 -9.12 -19.86 5.50
N TYR A 388 -7.84 -19.67 5.29
CA TYR A 388 -7.27 -19.64 3.95
C TYR A 388 -6.79 -21.04 3.55
N ALA A 389 -7.42 -21.62 2.55
CA ALA A 389 -6.96 -22.81 1.84
C ALA A 389 -6.01 -22.41 0.70
N VAL A 390 -5.41 -23.39 0.04
CA VAL A 390 -4.73 -23.15 -1.25
C VAL A 390 -5.79 -22.61 -2.21
N PRO A 391 -5.59 -21.41 -2.82
CA PRO A 391 -6.57 -20.82 -3.70
C PRO A 391 -6.62 -21.57 -5.05
N THR A 392 -7.67 -21.30 -5.82
CA THR A 392 -7.75 -21.68 -7.21
C THR A 392 -7.13 -20.62 -8.11
N GLU A 393 -6.86 -20.93 -9.37
CA GLU A 393 -6.32 -19.98 -10.35
C GLU A 393 -7.29 -18.85 -10.70
N ASP A 394 -8.57 -19.01 -10.39
CA ASP A 394 -9.64 -18.03 -10.63
C ASP A 394 -9.92 -17.11 -9.42
N LEU A 395 -9.07 -17.12 -8.39
CA LEU A 395 -9.25 -16.23 -7.24
C LEU A 395 -9.33 -14.76 -7.68
N PHE A 396 -10.50 -14.16 -7.58
CA PHE A 396 -10.83 -12.79 -8.02
C PHE A 396 -10.70 -12.53 -9.54
N ASP A 397 -10.91 -13.54 -10.40
CA ASP A 397 -10.87 -13.35 -11.85
C ASP A 397 -11.93 -12.35 -12.36
N ASP A 398 -13.06 -12.27 -11.70
CA ASP A 398 -14.12 -11.27 -11.95
C ASP A 398 -13.66 -9.82 -11.74
N ARG A 399 -12.54 -9.63 -11.05
CA ARG A 399 -11.96 -8.34 -10.70
C ARG A 399 -10.66 -8.02 -11.45
N ALA A 400 -10.11 -8.99 -12.16
CA ALA A 400 -8.87 -8.84 -12.91
C ALA A 400 -9.13 -8.24 -14.30
N ALA A 401 -8.12 -7.57 -14.88
CA ALA A 401 -8.19 -7.15 -16.27
C ALA A 401 -8.28 -8.39 -17.18
N VAL A 402 -9.14 -8.32 -18.19
CA VAL A 402 -9.20 -9.38 -19.20
C VAL A 402 -7.83 -9.43 -19.89
N ARG A 403 -7.20 -10.59 -19.87
CA ARG A 403 -5.96 -10.83 -20.61
C ARG A 403 -6.32 -10.84 -22.10
N SER A 404 -5.84 -9.85 -22.85
CA SER A 404 -6.01 -9.74 -24.30
C SER A 404 -4.90 -10.48 -25.02
#